data_a7ea1220e6897f504586d9ea289c0b92
#
_entry.id   a7ea1220e6897f504586d9ea289c0b92
#
_cell.length_a   1.000
_cell.length_b   1.000
_cell.length_c   1.000
_cell.angle_alpha   90.00
_cell.angle_beta   90.00
_cell.angle_gamma   90.00
#
_symmetry.space_group_name_H-M   'P 1'
#
loop_
_entity.id
_entity.type
_entity.pdbx_description
1 polymer ?
#
loop_
_entity_poly.entity_id
_entity_poly.type
_entity_poly.pdbx_seq_one_letter_code
_entity_poly.pdbx_strand_id
1 'polypeptide(L)'
;MNYITKSIASLFALALLAFAALQFNDPDPVIWVTFYCICAAVPLLLLANTFIRPLFWLTLAICGIELFLTAPGAYNYYLHMDQEPLMQSMNPDKPYIEEAREFLGALIAFILVSISALLARYGLNNKK
;
A
#
# COMPACT_ATOMS: atom_id res chain seq x y z
N MET A 1 -0.51 -21.04 -10.88
CA MET A 1 -0.85 -20.81 -9.46
C MET A 1 -2.20 -21.45 -9.13
N ASN A 2 -2.36 -21.92 -7.91
CA ASN A 2 -3.61 -22.52 -7.50
C ASN A 2 -4.67 -21.45 -7.17
N TYR A 3 -5.90 -21.90 -6.93
CA TYR A 3 -7.01 -20.99 -6.66
C TYR A 3 -6.80 -20.16 -5.38
N ILE A 4 -6.18 -20.75 -4.37
CA ILE A 4 -5.96 -20.06 -3.10
C ILE A 4 -5.01 -18.88 -3.32
N THR A 5 -3.90 -19.10 -4.00
CA THR A 5 -2.93 -18.06 -4.29
C THR A 5 -3.53 -16.95 -5.14
N LYS A 6 -4.29 -17.33 -6.17
CA LYS A 6 -4.96 -16.34 -7.03
C LYS A 6 -6.02 -15.54 -6.26
N SER A 7 -6.75 -16.20 -5.36
CA SER A 7 -7.76 -15.52 -4.55
C SER A 7 -7.11 -14.49 -3.63
N ILE A 8 -6.00 -14.85 -2.99
CA ILE A 8 -5.28 -13.92 -2.12
C ILE A 8 -4.74 -12.74 -2.94
N ALA A 9 -4.14 -13.02 -4.09
CA ALA A 9 -3.61 -11.96 -4.95
C ALA A 9 -4.73 -11.03 -5.43
N SER A 10 -5.89 -11.57 -5.77
CA SER A 10 -7.05 -10.77 -6.17
C SER A 10 -7.50 -9.86 -5.03
N LEU A 11 -7.56 -10.40 -3.82
CA LEU A 11 -7.95 -9.62 -2.65
C LEU A 11 -6.98 -8.47 -2.40
N PHE A 12 -5.68 -8.74 -2.51
CA PHE A 12 -4.66 -7.70 -2.33
C PHE A 12 -4.78 -6.62 -3.40
N ALA A 13 -4.96 -7.03 -4.66
CA ALA A 13 -5.12 -6.08 -5.77
C ALA A 13 -6.36 -5.21 -5.55
N LEU A 14 -7.48 -5.80 -5.17
CA LEU A 14 -8.72 -5.06 -4.91
C LEU A 14 -8.54 -4.08 -3.75
N ALA A 15 -7.88 -4.51 -2.67
CA ALA A 15 -7.63 -3.64 -1.53
C ALA A 15 -6.78 -2.42 -1.92
N LEU A 16 -5.70 -2.65 -2.68
CA LEU A 16 -4.82 -1.57 -3.10
C LEU A 16 -5.51 -0.62 -4.09
N LEU A 17 -6.33 -1.16 -5.00
CA LEU A 17 -7.10 -0.33 -5.92
C LEU A 17 -8.18 0.48 -5.18
N ALA A 18 -8.78 -0.11 -4.14
CA ALA A 18 -9.72 0.62 -3.30
C ALA A 18 -9.04 1.77 -2.58
N PHE A 19 -7.82 1.54 -2.06
CA PHE A 19 -7.05 2.61 -1.44
C PHE A 19 -6.74 3.71 -2.46
N ALA A 20 -6.41 3.34 -3.70
CA ALA A 20 -6.18 4.33 -4.75
C ALA A 20 -7.43 5.18 -4.98
N ALA A 21 -8.60 4.55 -5.03
CA ALA A 21 -9.86 5.27 -5.24
C ALA A 21 -10.15 6.25 -4.10
N LEU A 22 -9.79 5.89 -2.87
CA LEU A 22 -10.00 6.76 -1.71
C LEU A 22 -9.12 8.02 -1.75
N GLN A 23 -8.04 8.01 -2.55
CA GLN A 23 -7.12 9.13 -2.61
C GLN A 23 -7.61 10.29 -3.48
N PHE A 24 -8.70 10.12 -4.21
CA PHE A 24 -9.22 11.22 -5.04
C PHE A 24 -9.65 12.44 -4.24
N ASN A 25 -9.92 12.28 -2.95
CA ASN A 25 -10.26 13.38 -2.05
C ASN A 25 -9.03 13.99 -1.35
N ASP A 26 -7.84 13.49 -1.63
CA ASP A 26 -6.60 13.96 -1.03
C ASP A 26 -6.14 15.23 -1.72
N PRO A 27 -5.45 16.17 -1.02
CA PRO A 27 -4.85 17.34 -1.66
C PRO A 27 -3.85 16.99 -2.77
N ASP A 28 -3.17 15.84 -2.64
CA ASP A 28 -2.19 15.36 -3.62
C ASP A 28 -2.64 14.03 -4.23
N PRO A 29 -3.81 14.00 -4.91
CA PRO A 29 -4.38 12.73 -5.35
C PRO A 29 -3.51 12.02 -6.40
N VAL A 30 -2.83 12.78 -7.27
CA VAL A 30 -2.02 12.18 -8.34
C VAL A 30 -0.91 11.31 -7.75
N ILE A 31 -0.22 11.80 -6.72
CA ILE A 31 0.88 11.08 -6.09
C ILE A 31 0.37 9.79 -5.45
N TRP A 32 -0.68 9.88 -4.65
CA TRP A 32 -1.16 8.73 -3.88
C TRP A 32 -1.93 7.72 -4.73
N VAL A 33 -2.72 8.18 -5.70
CA VAL A 33 -3.38 7.26 -6.64
C VAL A 33 -2.32 6.49 -7.42
N THR A 34 -1.30 7.19 -7.92
CA THR A 34 -0.21 6.54 -8.66
C THR A 34 0.53 5.53 -7.77
N PHE A 35 0.83 5.92 -6.54
CA PHE A 35 1.50 5.04 -5.58
C PHE A 35 0.73 3.72 -5.39
N TYR A 36 -0.56 3.81 -5.08
CA TYR A 36 -1.35 2.60 -4.84
C TYR A 36 -1.57 1.79 -6.12
N CYS A 37 -1.65 2.43 -7.27
CA CYS A 37 -1.76 1.71 -8.54
C CYS A 37 -0.48 0.93 -8.86
N ILE A 38 0.68 1.52 -8.59
CA ILE A 38 1.95 0.82 -8.75
C ILE A 38 2.03 -0.38 -7.81
N CYS A 39 1.62 -0.19 -6.56
CA CYS A 39 1.58 -1.28 -5.59
C CYS A 39 0.64 -2.40 -6.04
N ALA A 40 -0.52 -2.04 -6.58
CA ALA A 40 -1.52 -3.01 -7.05
C ALA A 40 -1.01 -3.80 -8.26
N ALA A 41 -0.11 -3.22 -9.05
CA ALA A 41 0.43 -3.91 -10.23
C ALA A 41 1.11 -5.23 -9.84
N VAL A 42 1.75 -5.30 -8.68
CA VAL A 42 2.45 -6.51 -8.26
C VAL A 42 1.49 -7.70 -8.11
N PRO A 43 0.43 -7.64 -7.27
CA PRO A 43 -0.51 -8.75 -7.21
C PRO A 43 -1.33 -8.93 -8.48
N LEU A 44 -1.60 -7.87 -9.25
CA LEU A 44 -2.33 -8.01 -10.52
C LEU A 44 -1.54 -8.86 -11.51
N LEU A 45 -0.23 -8.65 -11.60
CA LEU A 45 0.61 -9.45 -12.49
C LEU A 45 0.64 -10.91 -12.06
N LEU A 46 0.52 -11.20 -10.77
CA LEU A 46 0.44 -12.59 -10.32
C LEU A 46 -0.79 -13.30 -10.86
N LEU A 47 -1.89 -12.60 -11.07
CA LEU A 47 -3.07 -13.20 -11.67
C LEU A 47 -2.81 -13.66 -13.10
N ALA A 48 -1.84 -13.03 -13.76
CA ALA A 48 -1.36 -13.43 -15.10
C ALA A 48 -0.14 -14.36 -15.01
N ASN A 49 0.11 -14.93 -13.83
CA ASN A 49 1.25 -15.83 -13.57
C ASN A 49 2.60 -15.16 -13.86
N THR A 50 2.69 -13.86 -13.62
CA THR A 50 3.88 -13.06 -13.91
C THR A 50 4.36 -12.37 -12.64
N PHE A 51 5.68 -12.37 -12.45
CA PHE A 51 6.31 -11.63 -11.37
C PHE A 51 7.55 -10.93 -11.92
N ILE A 52 7.56 -9.61 -11.85
CA ILE A 52 8.64 -8.80 -12.39
C ILE A 52 9.48 -8.28 -11.21
N ARG A 53 10.68 -8.85 -11.05
CA ARG A 53 11.55 -8.50 -9.91
C ARG A 53 11.92 -7.02 -9.85
N PRO A 54 12.33 -6.37 -10.94
CA PRO A 54 12.63 -4.94 -10.87
C PRO A 54 11.45 -4.10 -10.42
N LEU A 55 10.25 -4.42 -10.89
CA LEU A 55 9.03 -3.73 -10.46
C LEU A 55 8.80 -3.91 -8.96
N PHE A 56 8.96 -5.14 -8.47
CA PHE A 56 8.79 -5.44 -7.05
C PHE A 56 9.74 -4.60 -6.18
N TRP A 57 11.03 -4.60 -6.53
CA TRP A 57 12.02 -3.86 -5.75
C TRP A 57 11.81 -2.36 -5.82
N LEU A 58 11.42 -1.84 -6.99
CA LEU A 58 11.07 -0.44 -7.14
C LEU A 58 9.87 -0.09 -6.24
N THR A 59 8.85 -0.94 -6.24
CA THR A 59 7.66 -0.73 -5.42
C THR A 59 8.00 -0.72 -3.93
N LEU A 60 8.84 -1.66 -3.48
CA LEU A 60 9.29 -1.67 -2.08
C LEU A 60 10.07 -0.41 -1.73
N ALA A 61 10.92 0.07 -2.65
CA ALA A 61 11.69 1.30 -2.43
C ALA A 61 10.74 2.49 -2.27
N ILE A 62 9.72 2.59 -3.11
CA ILE A 62 8.73 3.66 -3.03
C ILE A 62 7.97 3.58 -1.71
N CYS A 63 7.55 2.38 -1.30
CA CYS A 63 6.88 2.19 -0.01
C CYS A 63 7.78 2.64 1.15
N GLY A 64 9.06 2.27 1.10
CA GLY A 64 10.02 2.66 2.12
C GLY A 64 10.21 4.17 2.21
N ILE A 65 10.27 4.83 1.06
CA ILE A 65 10.39 6.29 0.99
C ILE A 65 9.15 6.94 1.62
N GLU A 66 7.96 6.47 1.26
CA GLU A 66 6.71 7.02 1.81
C GLU A 66 6.62 6.80 3.32
N LEU A 67 7.01 5.62 3.80
CA LEU A 67 7.04 5.33 5.23
C LEU A 67 7.99 6.29 5.95
N PHE A 68 9.17 6.52 5.38
CA PHE A 68 10.15 7.41 5.97
C PHE A 68 9.64 8.85 6.03
N LEU A 69 9.03 9.32 4.94
CA LEU A 69 8.55 10.71 4.86
C LEU A 69 7.35 10.95 5.78
N THR A 70 6.51 9.96 6.01
CA THR A 70 5.29 10.12 6.83
C THR A 70 5.49 9.70 8.28
N ALA A 71 6.61 9.07 8.61
CA ALA A 71 6.87 8.59 9.97
C ALA A 71 6.82 9.69 11.04
N PRO A 72 7.41 10.90 10.83
CA PRO A 72 7.31 11.95 11.85
C PRO A 72 5.88 12.35 12.16
N GLY A 73 5.03 12.45 11.12
CA GLY A 73 3.61 12.76 11.31
C GLY A 73 2.88 11.67 12.05
N ALA A 74 3.19 10.41 11.72
CA ALA A 74 2.60 9.27 12.42
C ALA A 74 2.98 9.27 13.90
N TYR A 75 4.23 9.60 14.22
CA TYR A 75 4.67 9.70 15.60
C TYR A 75 3.95 10.82 16.34
N ASN A 76 3.80 11.98 15.70
CA ASN A 76 3.07 13.11 16.30
C ASN A 76 1.61 12.72 16.54
N TYR A 77 0.98 12.02 15.61
CA TYR A 77 -0.39 11.55 15.81
C TYR A 77 -0.46 10.60 17.01
N TYR A 78 0.50 9.70 17.14
CA TYR A 78 0.54 8.75 18.24
C TYR A 78 0.49 9.48 19.61
N LEU A 79 1.17 10.62 19.70
CA LEU A 79 1.17 11.41 20.93
C LEU A 79 -0.18 12.08 21.23
N HIS A 80 -1.05 12.21 20.22
CA HIS A 80 -2.34 12.90 20.35
C HIS A 80 -3.53 11.99 20.06
N MET A 81 -3.31 10.66 19.91
CA MET A 81 -4.36 9.75 19.46
C MET A 81 -5.56 9.68 20.39
N ASP A 82 -5.36 9.99 21.69
CA ASP A 82 -6.45 9.98 22.67
C ASP A 82 -7.42 11.15 22.48
N GLN A 83 -7.00 12.19 21.76
CA GLN A 83 -7.74 13.43 21.61
C GLN A 83 -8.26 13.65 20.20
N GLU A 84 -7.72 12.93 19.23
CA GLU A 84 -7.99 13.16 17.82
C GLU A 84 -8.34 11.85 17.10
N PRO A 85 -9.53 11.75 16.51
CA PRO A 85 -9.85 10.56 15.71
C PRO A 85 -9.01 10.55 14.43
N LEU A 86 -8.58 9.36 14.01
CA LEU A 86 -7.78 9.21 12.80
C LEU A 86 -8.60 9.55 11.54
N MET A 87 -9.86 9.14 11.53
CA MET A 87 -10.74 9.36 10.38
C MET A 87 -11.57 10.61 10.60
N GLN A 88 -11.02 11.73 10.19
CA GLN A 88 -11.69 13.03 10.27
C GLN A 88 -11.34 13.87 9.06
N SER A 89 -12.08 14.96 8.87
CA SER A 89 -11.81 15.90 7.80
C SER A 89 -10.41 16.49 7.95
N MET A 90 -9.77 16.79 6.82
CA MET A 90 -8.45 17.38 6.83
C MET A 90 -8.44 18.71 7.58
N ASN A 91 -7.47 18.86 8.46
CA ASN A 91 -7.29 20.08 9.24
C ASN A 91 -5.88 20.62 8.98
N PRO A 92 -5.74 21.79 8.31
CA PRO A 92 -4.42 22.35 8.04
C PRO A 92 -3.59 22.63 9.28
N ASP A 93 -4.26 22.83 10.43
CA ASP A 93 -3.57 23.09 11.70
C ASP A 93 -3.03 21.81 12.33
N LYS A 94 -3.42 20.63 11.81
CA LYS A 94 -3.04 19.33 12.34
C LYS A 94 -2.65 18.38 11.20
N PRO A 95 -1.59 18.70 10.44
CA PRO A 95 -1.20 17.86 9.30
C PRO A 95 -0.75 16.46 9.70
N TYR A 96 -0.35 16.27 10.95
CA TYR A 96 0.10 14.96 11.42
C TYR A 96 -0.99 13.87 11.34
N ILE A 97 -2.26 14.27 11.40
CA ILE A 97 -3.37 13.29 11.32
C ILE A 97 -3.41 12.69 9.93
N GLU A 98 -3.29 13.52 8.90
CA GLU A 98 -3.24 13.05 7.52
C GLU A 98 -1.99 12.22 7.27
N GLU A 99 -0.84 12.68 7.77
CA GLU A 99 0.41 11.95 7.62
C GLU A 99 0.35 10.58 8.29
N ALA A 100 -0.35 10.48 9.43
CA ALA A 100 -0.56 9.19 10.09
C ALA A 100 -1.38 8.24 9.22
N ARG A 101 -2.44 8.74 8.56
CA ARG A 101 -3.23 7.91 7.64
C ARG A 101 -2.38 7.47 6.45
N GLU A 102 -1.56 8.37 5.91
CA GLU A 102 -0.67 8.06 4.81
C GLU A 102 0.37 7.02 5.22
N PHE A 103 0.91 7.14 6.43
CA PHE A 103 1.86 6.16 6.96
C PHE A 103 1.22 4.77 7.06
N LEU A 104 0.02 4.69 7.62
CA LEU A 104 -0.67 3.41 7.76
C LEU A 104 -0.99 2.81 6.39
N GLY A 105 -1.42 3.63 5.44
CA GLY A 105 -1.68 3.16 4.07
C GLY A 105 -0.43 2.61 3.41
N ALA A 106 0.68 3.33 3.52
CA ALA A 106 1.95 2.89 2.96
C ALA A 106 2.46 1.62 3.64
N LEU A 107 2.23 1.49 4.94
CA LEU A 107 2.61 0.29 5.69
C LEU A 107 1.81 -0.92 5.21
N ILE A 108 0.51 -0.77 5.05
CA ILE A 108 -0.35 -1.83 4.53
C ILE A 108 0.10 -2.21 3.11
N ALA A 109 0.36 -1.22 2.26
CA ALA A 109 0.82 -1.48 0.89
C ALA A 109 2.15 -2.24 0.91
N PHE A 110 3.08 -1.85 1.77
CA PHE A 110 4.36 -2.54 1.93
C PHE A 110 4.15 -4.01 2.30
N ILE A 111 3.27 -4.27 3.26
CA ILE A 111 2.98 -5.64 3.71
C ILE A 111 2.35 -6.45 2.59
N LEU A 112 1.35 -5.90 1.89
CA LEU A 112 0.65 -6.62 0.83
C LEU A 112 1.58 -6.93 -0.34
N VAL A 113 2.44 -5.98 -0.72
CA VAL A 113 3.41 -6.20 -1.80
C VAL A 113 4.44 -7.25 -1.40
N SER A 114 4.90 -7.22 -0.15
CA SER A 114 5.86 -8.20 0.36
C SER A 114 5.27 -9.61 0.36
N ILE A 115 4.02 -9.74 0.81
CA ILE A 115 3.34 -11.04 0.80
C ILE A 115 3.12 -11.50 -0.64
N SER A 116 2.85 -10.57 -1.57
CA SER A 116 2.70 -10.92 -2.99
C SER A 116 3.97 -11.56 -3.53
N ALA A 117 5.14 -11.07 -3.11
CA ALA A 117 6.41 -11.69 -3.52
C ALA A 117 6.55 -13.12 -2.98
N LEU A 118 6.12 -13.34 -1.75
CA LEU A 118 6.11 -14.70 -1.16
C LEU A 118 5.14 -15.60 -1.92
N LEU A 119 3.97 -15.08 -2.28
CA LEU A 119 3.01 -15.84 -3.08
C LEU A 119 3.58 -16.19 -4.44
N ALA A 120 4.31 -15.27 -5.06
CA ALA A 120 4.96 -15.52 -6.35
C ALA A 120 5.99 -16.62 -6.23
N ARG A 121 6.83 -16.54 -5.21
CA ARG A 121 7.87 -17.53 -4.99
C ARG A 121 7.27 -18.92 -4.77
N TYR A 122 6.24 -18.99 -3.95
CA TYR A 122 5.57 -20.25 -3.63
C TYR A 122 4.74 -20.75 -4.83
N GLY A 123 3.88 -19.88 -5.36
CA GLY A 123 2.92 -20.28 -6.37
C GLY A 123 3.53 -20.57 -7.74
N LEU A 124 4.50 -19.76 -8.17
CA LEU A 124 5.13 -19.94 -9.47
C LEU A 124 6.14 -21.08 -9.46
N ASN A 125 6.84 -21.31 -8.31
CA ASN A 125 7.79 -22.40 -8.22
C ASN A 125 7.12 -23.77 -8.14
N ASN A 126 5.89 -23.85 -7.66
CA ASN A 126 5.16 -25.10 -7.52
C ASN A 126 4.46 -25.53 -8.81
N LYS A 127 4.67 -24.79 -9.88
CA LYS A 127 4.06 -25.08 -11.17
C LYS A 127 4.78 -26.16 -11.99
N LYS A 128 5.90 -26.61 -11.49
CA LYS A 128 6.69 -27.61 -12.22
C LYS A 128 6.12 -29.02 -12.07
#